data_3df890041117139fc638299a1f82913e
#
_entry.id   3df890041117139fc638299a1f82913e
#
_cell.length_a   1.000
_cell.length_b   1.000
_cell.length_c   1.000
_cell.angle_alpha   90.00
_cell.angle_beta   90.00
_cell.angle_gamma   90.00
#
_symmetry.space_group_name_H-M   'P 1'
#
loop_
_entity.id
_entity.type
_entity.pdbx_description
1 polymer ?
#
loop_
_entity_poly.entity_id
_entity_poly.type
_entity_poly.pdbx_seq_one_letter_code
_entity_poly.pdbx_strand_id
1 'polypeptide(L)'
;MTTSVDRSEPEIHATVRLHEIAILAPCFNEELTVGKTVAAFRQALPSATVYVYDNNSTDRTIDLARAAGAVVRTEPRQGKGNVVRRMFADIDADIYVLVDGDATYEAEAAPRMVRPSRSKLN
;
A
#
# COMPACT_ATOMS: atom_id res chain seq x y z
N MET A 1 12.72 -36.46 -5.17
CA MET A 1 12.39 -36.10 -5.33
C MET A 1 11.89 -35.75 -5.51
N THR A 2 12.18 -35.62 -5.36
CA THR A 2 11.66 -35.29 -5.59
C THR A 2 11.04 -34.78 -5.91
N THR A 3 11.35 -34.45 -5.57
CA THR A 3 10.38 -33.84 -6.08
C THR A 3 9.11 -33.99 -5.54
N SER A 4 8.98 -34.84 -4.88
CA SER A 4 7.69 -35.05 -4.36
C SER A 4 7.41 -34.31 -3.16
N VAL A 5 8.38 -34.14 -2.39
CA VAL A 5 8.22 -33.31 -1.26
C VAL A 5 7.53 -32.06 -1.55
N ASP A 6 7.74 -31.58 -2.67
CA ASP A 6 7.23 -30.31 -3.02
C ASP A 6 5.78 -30.28 -3.27
N ARG A 7 5.14 -31.39 -3.24
CA ARG A 7 3.77 -31.37 -3.65
C ARG A 7 2.86 -30.71 -2.69
N SER A 8 3.07 -30.91 -1.41
CA SER A 8 2.22 -30.22 -0.46
C SER A 8 2.69 -28.81 -0.27
N GLU A 9 3.98 -28.58 -0.34
CA GLU A 9 4.46 -27.25 -0.15
C GLU A 9 4.07 -26.29 -1.22
N PRO A 10 4.03 -26.67 -2.51
CA PRO A 10 3.56 -25.75 -3.50
C PRO A 10 2.16 -25.26 -3.25
N GLU A 11 1.32 -26.07 -2.65
CA GLU A 11 -0.01 -25.60 -2.35
C GLU A 11 0.00 -24.53 -1.29
N ILE A 12 0.82 -24.72 -0.27
CA ILE A 12 0.92 -23.71 0.77
C ILE A 12 1.48 -22.42 0.22
N HIS A 13 2.48 -22.54 -0.63
CA HIS A 13 3.06 -21.36 -1.23
C HIS A 13 2.05 -20.63 -2.11
N ALA A 14 1.24 -21.38 -2.83
CA ALA A 14 0.26 -20.77 -3.68
C ALA A 14 -0.75 -20.00 -2.86
N THR A 15 -1.15 -20.54 -1.71
CA THR A 15 -2.09 -19.85 -0.85
C THR A 15 -1.51 -18.54 -0.36
N VAL A 16 -0.27 -18.55 0.07
CA VAL A 16 0.37 -17.33 0.54
C VAL A 16 0.48 -16.31 -0.59
N ARG A 17 0.86 -16.78 -1.78
CA ARG A 17 1.05 -15.86 -2.90
C ARG A 17 -0.24 -15.29 -3.43
N LEU A 18 -1.39 -15.85 -3.05
CA LEU A 18 -2.65 -15.31 -3.53
C LEU A 18 -3.08 -14.06 -2.79
N HIS A 19 -2.39 -13.72 -1.69
CA HIS A 19 -2.74 -12.51 -0.97
C HIS A 19 -1.99 -11.32 -1.53
N GLU A 20 -2.72 -10.43 -2.16
CA GLU A 20 -2.16 -9.18 -2.63
C GLU A 20 -2.44 -8.10 -1.62
N ILE A 21 -1.39 -7.47 -1.15
CA ILE A 21 -1.50 -6.44 -0.12
C ILE A 21 -1.23 -5.09 -0.77
N ALA A 22 -2.18 -4.19 -0.64
CA ALA A 22 -2.04 -2.84 -1.15
C ALA A 22 -1.97 -1.88 0.03
N ILE A 23 -0.89 -1.10 0.09
CA ILE A 23 -0.73 -0.06 1.10
C ILE A 23 -1.14 1.23 0.43
N LEU A 24 -2.14 1.91 0.99
CA LEU A 24 -2.77 3.07 0.36
C LEU A 24 -2.49 4.30 1.21
N ALA A 25 -1.78 5.26 0.63
CA ALA A 25 -1.37 6.45 1.35
C ALA A 25 -1.85 7.71 0.61
N PRO A 26 -2.93 8.34 1.10
CA PRO A 26 -3.33 9.63 0.53
C PRO A 26 -2.38 10.71 1.04
N CYS A 27 -1.91 11.57 0.14
CA CYS A 27 -0.91 12.56 0.49
C CYS A 27 -1.27 13.93 -0.04
N PHE A 28 -0.94 14.95 0.72
CA PHE A 28 -1.08 16.33 0.30
C PHE A 28 0.02 17.15 0.94
N ASN A 29 0.96 17.64 0.14
CA ASN A 29 2.09 18.46 0.59
C ASN A 29 2.83 17.83 1.77
N GLU A 30 3.35 16.64 1.53
CA GLU A 30 4.04 15.89 2.56
C GLU A 30 5.45 15.52 2.13
N GLU A 31 6.14 16.47 1.47
CA GLU A 31 7.47 16.16 0.95
C GLU A 31 8.45 15.80 2.04
N LEU A 32 8.24 16.28 3.28
CA LEU A 32 9.19 16.00 4.35
C LEU A 32 9.10 14.58 4.88
N THR A 33 7.96 13.91 4.69
CA THR A 33 7.75 12.61 5.32
C THR A 33 7.44 11.50 4.34
N VAL A 34 6.96 11.82 3.14
CA VAL A 34 6.42 10.79 2.25
C VAL A 34 7.46 9.74 1.86
N GLY A 35 8.67 10.16 1.57
CA GLY A 35 9.71 9.22 1.15
C GLY A 35 10.05 8.24 2.25
N LYS A 36 10.19 8.74 3.47
CA LYS A 36 10.50 7.90 4.61
C LYS A 36 9.36 6.94 4.91
N THR A 37 8.12 7.42 4.81
CA THR A 37 6.97 6.58 5.05
C THR A 37 6.89 5.44 4.03
N VAL A 38 7.06 5.76 2.75
CA VAL A 38 7.02 4.74 1.70
C VAL A 38 8.11 3.71 1.93
N ALA A 39 9.34 4.17 2.20
CA ALA A 39 10.45 3.24 2.39
C ALA A 39 10.21 2.32 3.57
N ALA A 40 9.67 2.86 4.66
CA ALA A 40 9.44 2.06 5.85
C ALA A 40 8.38 0.98 5.62
N PHE A 41 7.30 1.32 4.91
CA PHE A 41 6.28 0.32 4.63
C PHE A 41 6.77 -0.73 3.64
N ARG A 42 7.60 -0.34 2.68
CA ARG A 42 8.16 -1.31 1.76
C ARG A 42 9.08 -2.28 2.48
N GLN A 43 9.77 -1.80 3.49
CA GLN A 43 10.63 -2.67 4.27
C GLN A 43 9.84 -3.59 5.18
N ALA A 44 8.77 -3.08 5.79
CA ALA A 44 7.96 -3.87 6.70
C ALA A 44 7.12 -4.91 5.98
N LEU A 45 6.66 -4.60 4.78
CA LEU A 45 5.81 -5.49 4.00
C LEU A 45 6.35 -5.58 2.58
N PRO A 46 7.46 -6.34 2.40
CA PRO A 46 8.15 -6.34 1.11
C PRO A 46 7.31 -6.85 -0.06
N SER A 47 6.33 -7.69 0.20
CA SER A 47 5.51 -8.23 -0.87
C SER A 47 4.33 -7.33 -1.21
N ALA A 48 4.13 -6.25 -0.47
CA ALA A 48 3.03 -5.33 -0.72
C ALA A 48 3.43 -4.27 -1.73
N THR A 49 2.43 -3.69 -2.37
CA THR A 49 2.63 -2.54 -3.25
C THR A 49 2.19 -1.30 -2.51
N VAL A 50 3.04 -0.27 -2.50
CA VAL A 50 2.69 0.98 -1.86
C VAL A 50 2.18 1.94 -2.91
N TYR A 51 0.95 2.38 -2.74
CA TYR A 51 0.32 3.37 -3.61
C TYR A 51 0.22 4.69 -2.88
N VAL A 52 0.74 5.74 -3.50
CA VAL A 52 0.57 7.08 -2.99
C VAL A 52 -0.39 7.81 -3.92
N TYR A 53 -1.48 8.30 -3.36
CA TYR A 53 -2.44 9.08 -4.12
C TYR A 53 -2.29 10.53 -3.71
N ASP A 54 -1.81 11.33 -4.63
CA ASP A 54 -1.53 12.73 -4.37
C ASP A 54 -2.77 13.58 -4.66
N ASN A 55 -3.10 14.45 -3.72
CA ASN A 55 -4.30 15.27 -3.82
C ASN A 55 -3.90 16.74 -4.00
N ASN A 56 -3.31 17.02 -5.18
CA ASN A 56 -2.96 18.39 -5.57
C ASN A 56 -1.80 19.00 -4.79
N SER A 57 -0.78 18.21 -4.48
CA SER A 57 0.41 18.75 -3.84
C SER A 57 1.12 19.75 -4.75
N THR A 58 1.64 20.80 -4.16
CA THR A 58 2.42 21.80 -4.89
C THR A 58 3.90 21.70 -4.57
N ASP A 59 4.28 20.79 -3.69
CA ASP A 59 5.67 20.59 -3.31
C ASP A 59 6.21 19.35 -4.02
N ARG A 60 7.25 18.73 -3.47
CA ARG A 60 7.91 17.59 -4.09
C ARG A 60 7.38 16.25 -3.63
N THR A 61 6.15 16.22 -3.10
CA THR A 61 5.56 14.97 -2.61
C THR A 61 5.58 13.88 -3.67
N ILE A 62 5.11 14.19 -4.87
CA ILE A 62 5.02 13.19 -5.94
C ILE A 62 6.40 12.65 -6.29
N ASP A 63 7.38 13.54 -6.48
CA ASP A 63 8.70 13.11 -6.89
C ASP A 63 9.35 12.23 -5.84
N LEU A 64 9.22 12.62 -4.57
CA LEU A 64 9.85 11.88 -3.49
C LEU A 64 9.17 10.55 -3.23
N ALA A 65 7.85 10.50 -3.39
CA ALA A 65 7.14 9.24 -3.25
C ALA A 65 7.57 8.26 -4.34
N ARG A 66 7.68 8.76 -5.56
CA ARG A 66 8.08 7.91 -6.68
C ARG A 66 9.51 7.44 -6.49
N ALA A 67 10.39 8.32 -6.06
CA ALA A 67 11.78 7.96 -5.82
C ALA A 67 11.93 6.90 -4.74
N ALA A 68 11.03 6.90 -3.78
CA ALA A 68 11.06 5.91 -2.71
C ALA A 68 10.47 4.57 -3.12
N GLY A 69 9.86 4.47 -4.30
CA GLY A 69 9.38 3.21 -4.82
C GLY A 69 7.88 3.03 -4.80
N ALA A 70 7.12 4.08 -4.56
CA ALA A 70 5.66 3.98 -4.57
C ALA A 70 5.13 4.08 -5.99
N VAL A 71 3.97 3.48 -6.21
CA VAL A 71 3.18 3.74 -7.40
C VAL A 71 2.38 5.00 -7.10
N VAL A 72 2.62 6.06 -7.87
CA VAL A 72 2.01 7.35 -7.56
C VAL A 72 0.90 7.65 -8.54
N ARG A 73 -0.26 8.04 -8.01
CA ARG A 73 -1.40 8.46 -8.80
C ARG A 73 -1.94 9.74 -8.21
N THR A 74 -2.86 10.39 -8.91
CA THR A 74 -3.39 11.66 -8.46
C THR A 74 -4.90 11.63 -8.42
N GLU A 75 -5.45 12.40 -7.50
CA GLU A 75 -6.89 12.63 -7.43
C GLU A 75 -7.10 14.14 -7.41
N PRO A 76 -7.66 14.72 -8.47
CA PRO A 76 -7.79 16.18 -8.54
C PRO A 76 -8.89 16.77 -7.64
N ARG A 77 -9.84 15.95 -7.19
CA ARG A 77 -10.89 16.48 -6.33
C ARG A 77 -10.36 16.59 -4.92
N GLN A 78 -10.27 17.81 -4.44
CA GLN A 78 -9.68 18.09 -3.14
C GLN A 78 -10.51 17.47 -2.03
N GLY A 79 -9.81 16.85 -1.07
CA GLY A 79 -10.45 16.26 0.09
C GLY A 79 -10.09 14.80 0.25
N LYS A 80 -9.75 14.43 1.49
CA LYS A 80 -9.28 13.08 1.77
C LYS A 80 -10.33 12.02 1.42
N GLY A 81 -11.60 12.33 1.61
CA GLY A 81 -12.66 11.39 1.28
C GLY A 81 -12.69 11.06 -0.20
N ASN A 82 -12.42 12.03 -1.05
CA ASN A 82 -12.36 11.81 -2.49
C ASN A 82 -11.19 10.91 -2.84
N VAL A 83 -10.06 11.13 -2.17
CA VAL A 83 -8.87 10.32 -2.42
C VAL A 83 -9.11 8.87 -2.03
N VAL A 84 -9.67 8.66 -0.85
CA VAL A 84 -9.90 7.31 -0.36
C VAL A 84 -10.89 6.58 -1.27
N ARG A 85 -11.93 7.28 -1.69
CA ARG A 85 -12.89 6.67 -2.60
C ARG A 85 -12.22 6.26 -3.92
N ARG A 86 -11.35 7.12 -4.44
CA ARG A 86 -10.66 6.82 -5.68
C ARG A 86 -9.74 5.61 -5.52
N MET A 87 -9.04 5.53 -4.40
CA MET A 87 -8.18 4.40 -4.13
C MET A 87 -8.93 3.08 -4.21
N PHE A 88 -10.05 3.00 -3.52
CA PHE A 88 -10.80 1.75 -3.50
C PHE A 88 -11.48 1.47 -4.83
N ALA A 89 -11.72 2.50 -5.63
CA ALA A 89 -12.26 2.28 -6.96
C ALA A 89 -11.20 1.77 -7.93
N ASP A 90 -9.95 2.23 -7.75
CA ASP A 90 -8.87 1.89 -8.68
C ASP A 90 -8.17 0.59 -8.34
N ILE A 91 -7.99 0.31 -7.05
CA ILE A 91 -7.10 -0.75 -6.60
C ILE A 91 -7.91 -1.95 -6.15
N ASP A 92 -7.58 -3.12 -6.69
CA ASP A 92 -8.19 -4.37 -6.29
C ASP A 92 -7.13 -5.23 -5.65
N ALA A 93 -7.28 -5.51 -4.38
CA ALA A 93 -6.32 -6.29 -3.62
C ALA A 93 -7.06 -7.15 -2.62
N ASP A 94 -6.36 -8.14 -2.06
CA ASP A 94 -6.94 -9.00 -1.05
C ASP A 94 -6.96 -8.31 0.31
N ILE A 95 -5.96 -7.49 0.57
CA ILE A 95 -5.80 -6.84 1.85
C ILE A 95 -5.40 -5.39 1.61
N TYR A 96 -6.04 -4.47 2.31
CA TYR A 96 -5.75 -3.06 2.20
C TYR A 96 -5.20 -2.55 3.51
N VAL A 97 -4.10 -1.78 3.44
CA VAL A 97 -3.55 -1.09 4.60
C VAL A 97 -3.66 0.39 4.29
N LEU A 98 -4.56 1.09 4.99
CA LEU A 98 -4.77 2.50 4.76
C LEU A 98 -3.94 3.28 5.76
N VAL A 99 -3.09 4.18 5.28
CA VAL A 99 -2.21 4.95 6.13
C VAL A 99 -2.33 6.42 5.80
N ASP A 100 -1.94 7.26 6.77
CA ASP A 100 -1.79 8.67 6.54
C ASP A 100 -0.38 8.95 6.09
N GLY A 101 -0.24 9.78 5.05
CA GLY A 101 1.07 10.09 4.53
C GLY A 101 1.94 10.82 5.54
N ASP A 102 1.31 11.53 6.50
CA ASP A 102 2.03 12.25 7.53
C ASP A 102 1.97 11.53 8.87
N ALA A 103 1.60 10.25 8.87
CA ALA A 103 1.44 9.52 10.11
C ALA A 103 2.77 9.34 10.83
N THR A 104 2.69 9.28 12.13
CA THR A 104 3.88 9.10 12.94
C THR A 104 4.02 7.71 13.48
N TYR A 105 3.04 6.83 13.28
CA TYR A 105 3.18 5.47 13.76
C TYR A 105 4.22 4.73 12.93
N GLU A 106 4.74 3.66 13.50
CA GLU A 106 5.86 2.97 12.91
C GLU A 106 5.40 1.89 11.97
N ALA A 107 6.15 1.70 10.89
CA ALA A 107 5.80 0.73 9.88
C ALA A 107 5.84 -0.69 10.40
N GLU A 108 6.62 -0.96 11.42
CA GLU A 108 6.68 -2.30 11.97
C GLU A 108 5.36 -2.77 12.50
N ALA A 109 4.46 -1.84 12.82
CA ALA A 109 3.14 -2.21 13.29
C ALA A 109 2.18 -2.46 12.14
N ALA A 110 2.60 -2.25 10.91
CA ALA A 110 1.69 -2.33 9.77
C ALA A 110 0.94 -3.66 9.67
N PRO A 111 1.57 -4.81 9.92
CA PRO A 111 0.81 -6.07 9.79
C PRO A 111 -0.43 -6.12 10.67
N ARG A 112 -0.43 -5.40 11.79
CA ARG A 112 -1.59 -5.39 12.66
C ARG A 112 -2.70 -4.51 12.13
N MET A 113 -2.40 -3.67 11.16
CA MET A 113 -3.36 -2.75 10.60
C MET A 113 -3.98 -3.27 9.33
N VAL A 114 -3.63 -4.50 8.93
CA VAL A 114 -4.14 -5.09 7.71
C VAL A 114 -5.62 -5.38 7.87
N ARG A 115 -6.39 -5.05 6.85
CA ARG A 115 -7.83 -5.25 6.87
C ARG A 115 -8.24 -6.21 5.76
N PRO A 116 -9.37 -6.90 5.93
CA PRO A 116 -9.83 -7.81 4.89
C PRO A 116 -10.07 -7.06 3.59
N SER A 117 -9.95 -7.78 2.51
CA SER A 117 -10.20 -7.21 1.21
C SER A 117 -11.67 -6.88 1.06
N ARG A 118 -11.95 -6.07 0.06
CA ARG A 118 -13.32 -5.69 -0.25
C ARG A 118 -14.20 -6.91 -0.49
N SER A 119 -13.66 -7.91 -1.15
CA SER A 119 -14.45 -9.07 -1.48
C SER A 119 -14.89 -9.83 -0.24
N LYS A 120 -14.15 -9.74 0.84
CA LYS A 120 -14.54 -10.42 2.06
C LYS A 120 -15.55 -9.64 2.86
N LEU A 121 -15.61 -8.36 2.65
CA LEU A 121 -16.56 -7.54 3.37
C LEU A 121 -17.94 -7.59 2.75
N ASN A 122 -18.03 -8.07 1.55
CA ASN A 122 -19.32 -8.25 0.91
C ASN A 122 -19.87 -9.61 1.23
#